data_b65be3e3db337edbd365ad4250e2a4df
#
_entry.id   b65be3e3db337edbd365ad4250e2a4df
#
_cell.length_a   1.000
_cell.length_b   1.000
_cell.length_c   1.000
_cell.angle_alpha   90.00
_cell.angle_beta   90.00
_cell.angle_gamma   90.00
#
_symmetry.space_group_name_H-M   'P 1'
#
loop_
_entity.id
_entity.type
_entity.pdbx_description
1 polymer ?
#
loop_
_entity_poly.entity_id
_entity_poly.type
_entity_poly.pdbx_seq_one_letter_code
_entity_poly.pdbx_strand_id
1 'polypeptide(L)'
;MTNLVIAMDGPSGSGKSSTSKGVAEKLGLDYLDTGSMYRAFTLYGLENNVEADDEKQVQEAIEKIVLELITDPKDFRVRLNGKDVTAKLHSPDISGSVSKYARIQPIRDFLTAQMREIIKNSGRIVVEGRDITTVVAPDAQLRVLLVADPQKRVARRAAQVAEAADLETVTEQVIGRDEADSKVNEFIKPAPGVELLDNSDLSLQEVIEKVISLVPGDLL
;
A
#
# COMPACT_ATOMS: atom_id res chain seq x y z
N MET A 1 -12.25 -8.82 21.96
CA MET A 1 -12.68 -8.81 20.55
C MET A 1 -11.78 -9.76 19.79
N THR A 2 -12.32 -10.56 18.88
CA THR A 2 -11.54 -11.42 18.01
C THR A 2 -10.72 -10.61 17.02
N ASN A 3 -9.48 -11.01 16.75
CA ASN A 3 -8.63 -10.34 15.77
C ASN A 3 -9.23 -10.48 14.37
N LEU A 4 -9.19 -9.39 13.59
CA LEU A 4 -9.57 -9.38 12.19
C LEU A 4 -8.56 -8.57 11.39
N VAL A 5 -7.67 -9.24 10.70
CA VAL A 5 -6.72 -8.64 9.76
C VAL A 5 -7.18 -8.99 8.35
N ILE A 6 -7.41 -7.97 7.53
CA ILE A 6 -7.71 -8.10 6.11
C ILE A 6 -6.49 -7.61 5.34
N ALA A 7 -5.82 -8.50 4.64
CA ALA A 7 -4.66 -8.21 3.81
C ALA A 7 -5.08 -8.06 2.35
N MET A 8 -4.75 -6.93 1.72
CA MET A 8 -5.12 -6.65 0.34
C MET A 8 -3.91 -6.27 -0.50
N ASP A 9 -3.61 -7.08 -1.51
CA ASP A 9 -2.61 -6.77 -2.53
C ASP A 9 -3.25 -6.41 -3.86
N GLY A 10 -2.47 -5.85 -4.76
CA GLY A 10 -2.91 -5.56 -6.13
C GLY A 10 -2.04 -4.54 -6.85
N PRO A 11 -2.09 -4.50 -8.18
CA PRO A 11 -1.31 -3.61 -9.01
C PRO A 11 -1.72 -2.13 -8.86
N SER A 12 -0.93 -1.22 -9.43
CA SER A 12 -1.21 0.21 -9.43
C SER A 12 -2.54 0.50 -10.14
N GLY A 13 -3.36 1.38 -9.56
CA GLY A 13 -4.67 1.71 -10.15
C GLY A 13 -5.74 0.61 -10.04
N SER A 14 -5.48 -0.53 -9.36
CA SER A 14 -6.51 -1.57 -9.13
C SER A 14 -7.67 -1.11 -8.24
N GLY A 15 -7.54 0.02 -7.54
CA GLY A 15 -8.56 0.52 -6.61
C GLY A 15 -8.40 -0.01 -5.17
N LYS A 16 -7.30 -0.73 -4.85
CA LYS A 16 -7.10 -1.31 -3.53
C LYS A 16 -7.18 -0.29 -2.38
N SER A 17 -6.57 0.89 -2.50
CA SER A 17 -6.60 1.91 -1.43
C SER A 17 -8.02 2.40 -1.12
N SER A 18 -8.80 2.72 -2.17
CA SER A 18 -10.20 3.12 -1.97
C SER A 18 -11.06 1.99 -1.41
N THR A 19 -10.84 0.76 -1.89
CA THR A 19 -11.56 -0.43 -1.40
C THR A 19 -11.18 -0.73 0.05
N SER A 20 -9.89 -0.79 0.39
CA SER A 20 -9.41 -1.07 1.74
C SER A 20 -9.90 -0.04 2.75
N LYS A 21 -9.83 1.24 2.38
CA LYS A 21 -10.36 2.33 3.20
C LYS A 21 -11.87 2.20 3.43
N GLY A 22 -12.64 1.94 2.37
CA GLY A 22 -14.09 1.77 2.46
C GLY A 22 -14.51 0.53 3.27
N VAL A 23 -13.76 -0.58 3.16
CA VAL A 23 -13.97 -1.78 4.00
C VAL A 23 -13.68 -1.45 5.47
N ALA A 24 -12.55 -0.78 5.75
CA ALA A 24 -12.18 -0.37 7.10
C ALA A 24 -13.24 0.55 7.73
N GLU A 25 -13.73 1.55 6.99
CA GLU A 25 -14.79 2.45 7.46
C GLU A 25 -16.10 1.70 7.76
N LYS A 26 -16.53 0.79 6.88
CA LYS A 26 -17.78 0.03 7.06
C LYS A 26 -17.73 -0.95 8.24
N LEU A 27 -16.58 -1.57 8.47
CA LEU A 27 -16.40 -2.56 9.53
C LEU A 27 -15.85 -1.96 10.85
N GLY A 28 -15.58 -0.65 10.90
CA GLY A 28 -14.99 0.01 12.07
C GLY A 28 -13.59 -0.54 12.40
N LEU A 29 -12.78 -0.77 11.36
CA LEU A 29 -11.41 -1.25 11.48
C LEU A 29 -10.41 -0.12 11.27
N ASP A 30 -9.19 -0.30 11.77
CA ASP A 30 -8.06 0.52 11.37
C ASP A 30 -7.72 0.33 9.88
N TYR A 31 -6.94 1.25 9.32
CA TYR A 31 -6.49 1.21 7.94
C TYR A 31 -5.00 1.50 7.85
N LEU A 32 -4.26 0.69 7.07
CA LEU A 32 -2.84 0.88 6.81
C LEU A 32 -2.54 0.84 5.31
N ASP A 33 -2.10 1.97 4.76
CA ASP A 33 -1.48 2.07 3.43
C ASP A 33 0.04 1.90 3.57
N THR A 34 0.55 0.72 3.27
CA THR A 34 1.98 0.44 3.35
C THR A 34 2.79 1.18 2.27
N GLY A 35 2.16 1.47 1.13
CA GLY A 35 2.77 2.30 0.10
C GLY A 35 3.12 3.70 0.58
N SER A 36 2.32 4.26 1.48
CA SER A 36 2.61 5.54 2.13
C SER A 36 3.85 5.48 3.04
N MET A 37 4.13 4.35 3.69
CA MET A 37 5.34 4.16 4.49
C MET A 37 6.61 4.17 3.62
N TYR A 38 6.58 3.44 2.48
CA TYR A 38 7.69 3.47 1.51
C TYR A 38 7.89 4.86 0.93
N ARG A 39 6.82 5.61 0.65
CA ARG A 39 6.88 6.98 0.16
C ARG A 39 7.44 7.95 1.21
N ALA A 40 7.10 7.76 2.48
CA ALA A 40 7.66 8.56 3.57
C ALA A 40 9.16 8.30 3.75
N PHE A 41 9.60 7.04 3.65
CA PHE A 41 11.04 6.73 3.62
C PHE A 41 11.73 7.36 2.41
N THR A 42 11.09 7.31 1.23
CA THR A 42 11.61 7.96 0.01
C THR A 42 11.75 9.47 0.19
N LEU A 43 10.72 10.13 0.76
CA LEU A 43 10.80 11.56 1.07
C LEU A 43 11.98 11.88 1.98
N TYR A 44 12.15 11.10 3.06
CA TYR A 44 13.30 11.23 3.96
C TYR A 44 14.63 11.09 3.21
N GLY A 45 14.73 10.08 2.36
CA GLY A 45 15.93 9.81 1.57
C GLY A 45 16.28 10.96 0.62
N LEU A 46 15.27 11.51 -0.07
CA LEU A 46 15.46 12.65 -0.97
C LEU A 46 15.84 13.93 -0.21
N GLU A 47 15.15 14.24 0.91
CA GLU A 47 15.44 15.43 1.72
C GLU A 47 16.83 15.39 2.38
N ASN A 48 17.37 14.18 2.63
CA ASN A 48 18.68 13.99 3.28
C ASN A 48 19.77 13.48 2.33
N ASN A 49 19.52 13.45 1.00
CA ASN A 49 20.47 13.00 -0.03
C ASN A 49 21.01 11.58 0.25
N VAL A 50 20.15 10.67 0.71
CA VAL A 50 20.50 9.27 0.97
C VAL A 50 20.58 8.52 -0.36
N GLU A 51 21.77 8.04 -0.72
CA GLU A 51 21.91 7.19 -1.89
C GLU A 51 21.44 5.77 -1.57
N ALA A 52 20.45 5.28 -2.32
CA ALA A 52 19.82 3.98 -2.06
C ALA A 52 20.78 2.80 -2.22
N ASP A 53 21.82 2.94 -3.02
CA ASP A 53 22.84 1.91 -3.26
C ASP A 53 24.04 2.02 -2.27
N ASP A 54 24.01 2.99 -1.34
CA ASP A 54 25.01 3.14 -0.25
C ASP A 54 24.44 2.53 1.04
N GLU A 55 24.88 1.31 1.35
CA GLU A 55 24.42 0.54 2.53
C GLU A 55 24.60 1.32 3.84
N LYS A 56 25.70 2.08 4.00
CA LYS A 56 25.96 2.85 5.21
C LYS A 56 24.98 4.00 5.37
N GLN A 57 24.71 4.77 4.30
CA GLN A 57 23.76 5.85 4.34
C GLN A 57 22.33 5.32 4.59
N VAL A 58 21.96 4.19 3.98
CA VAL A 58 20.68 3.53 4.22
C VAL A 58 20.54 3.12 5.69
N GLN A 59 21.58 2.52 6.28
CA GLN A 59 21.56 2.12 7.69
C GLN A 59 21.44 3.34 8.62
N GLU A 60 22.18 4.40 8.37
CA GLU A 60 22.09 5.64 9.13
C GLU A 60 20.71 6.32 8.98
N ALA A 61 20.09 6.21 7.80
CA ALA A 61 18.74 6.70 7.59
C ALA A 61 17.71 5.91 8.42
N ILE A 62 17.81 4.57 8.44
CA ILE A 62 16.95 3.69 9.23
C ILE A 62 17.03 4.02 10.72
N GLU A 63 18.22 4.33 11.24
CA GLU A 63 18.43 4.65 12.66
C GLU A 63 17.85 6.03 13.05
N LYS A 64 17.74 6.95 12.10
CA LYS A 64 17.34 8.35 12.37
C LYS A 64 15.88 8.63 12.03
N ILE A 65 15.26 7.81 11.19
CA ILE A 65 13.88 8.03 10.74
C ILE A 65 12.88 7.62 11.83
N VAL A 66 11.92 8.50 12.12
CA VAL A 66 10.77 8.20 12.96
C VAL A 66 9.51 8.33 12.12
N LEU A 67 8.83 7.19 11.89
CA LEU A 67 7.54 7.13 11.20
C LEU A 67 6.44 6.87 12.22
N GLU A 68 5.43 7.74 12.20
CA GLU A 68 4.21 7.60 13.00
C GLU A 68 3.01 7.60 12.05
N LEU A 69 2.09 6.66 12.25
CA LEU A 69 0.88 6.55 11.44
C LEU A 69 -0.37 6.69 12.30
N ILE A 70 -1.33 7.47 11.82
CA ILE A 70 -2.69 7.51 12.33
C ILE A 70 -3.49 6.59 11.41
N THR A 71 -4.04 5.52 11.97
CA THR A 71 -4.68 4.41 11.25
C THR A 71 -6.20 4.55 11.13
N ASP A 72 -6.78 5.67 11.58
CA ASP A 72 -8.20 5.96 11.37
C ASP A 72 -8.48 6.08 9.85
N PRO A 73 -9.34 5.24 9.26
CA PRO A 73 -9.63 5.33 7.83
C PRO A 73 -10.22 6.67 7.41
N LYS A 74 -10.85 7.43 8.30
CA LYS A 74 -11.40 8.77 8.01
C LYS A 74 -10.36 9.88 8.11
N ASP A 75 -9.28 9.64 8.86
CA ASP A 75 -8.22 10.62 9.13
C ASP A 75 -6.82 9.99 9.04
N PHE A 76 -6.59 9.12 8.05
CA PHE A 76 -5.29 8.47 7.85
C PHE A 76 -4.19 9.52 7.61
N ARG A 77 -3.14 9.47 8.43
CA ARG A 77 -2.00 10.38 8.32
C ARG A 77 -0.68 9.67 8.51
N VAL A 78 0.34 10.22 7.86
CA VAL A 78 1.73 9.81 8.02
C VAL A 78 2.54 10.99 8.52
N ARG A 79 3.23 10.79 9.66
CA ARG A 79 4.17 11.75 10.21
C ARG A 79 5.58 11.23 10.05
N LEU A 80 6.45 12.11 9.59
CA LEU A 80 7.87 11.87 9.44
C LEU A 80 8.62 12.82 10.38
N ASN A 81 9.33 12.24 11.37
CA ASN A 81 10.04 13.01 12.41
C ASN A 81 9.13 14.09 13.03
N GLY A 82 7.90 13.70 13.40
CA GLY A 82 6.90 14.56 14.03
C GLY A 82 6.14 15.51 13.10
N LYS A 83 6.49 15.60 11.80
CA LYS A 83 5.82 16.46 10.81
C LYS A 83 4.84 15.65 9.97
N ASP A 84 3.61 16.14 9.82
CA ASP A 84 2.65 15.56 8.88
C ASP A 84 3.13 15.77 7.44
N VAL A 85 3.32 14.66 6.72
CA VAL A 85 3.80 14.63 5.33
C VAL A 85 2.79 14.04 4.37
N THR A 86 1.61 13.66 4.85
CA THR A 86 0.57 12.92 4.11
C THR A 86 0.30 13.51 2.72
N ALA A 87 0.10 14.82 2.64
CA ALA A 87 -0.20 15.49 1.38
C ALA A 87 0.96 15.47 0.37
N LYS A 88 2.21 15.33 0.84
CA LYS A 88 3.40 15.31 -0.03
C LYS A 88 3.69 13.94 -0.65
N LEU A 89 3.21 12.85 -0.04
CA LEU A 89 3.61 11.48 -0.38
C LEU A 89 3.27 11.07 -1.82
N HIS A 90 2.34 11.76 -2.46
CA HIS A 90 1.92 11.48 -3.84
C HIS A 90 2.49 12.44 -4.88
N SER A 91 3.47 13.27 -4.50
CA SER A 91 4.16 14.17 -5.45
C SER A 91 4.87 13.37 -6.56
N PRO A 92 5.05 13.97 -7.75
CA PRO A 92 5.74 13.32 -8.87
C PRO A 92 7.14 12.81 -8.50
N ASP A 93 7.93 13.62 -7.78
CA ASP A 93 9.31 13.28 -7.39
C ASP A 93 9.37 12.02 -6.51
N ILE A 94 8.49 11.94 -5.49
CA ILE A 94 8.40 10.77 -4.63
C ILE A 94 7.87 9.57 -5.41
N SER A 95 6.87 9.77 -6.27
CA SER A 95 6.29 8.70 -7.09
C SER A 95 7.29 8.11 -8.08
N GLY A 96 8.17 8.93 -8.65
CA GLY A 96 9.24 8.51 -9.55
C GLY A 96 10.41 7.82 -8.83
N SER A 97 10.62 8.12 -7.55
CA SER A 97 11.79 7.64 -6.80
C SER A 97 11.48 6.44 -5.89
N VAL A 98 10.21 6.17 -5.57
CA VAL A 98 9.83 5.18 -4.54
C VAL A 98 10.35 3.78 -4.84
N SER A 99 10.34 3.34 -6.08
CA SER A 99 10.84 2.01 -6.47
C SER A 99 12.36 1.86 -6.27
N LYS A 100 13.12 2.97 -6.31
CA LYS A 100 14.56 2.98 -6.02
C LYS A 100 14.83 2.53 -4.58
N TYR A 101 14.04 3.02 -3.61
CA TYR A 101 14.20 2.67 -2.19
C TYR A 101 13.47 1.37 -1.83
N ALA A 102 12.31 1.09 -2.43
CA ALA A 102 11.48 -0.07 -2.10
C ALA A 102 12.11 -1.43 -2.47
N ARG A 103 13.13 -1.46 -3.34
CA ARG A 103 13.88 -2.68 -3.69
C ARG A 103 14.99 -3.01 -2.68
N ILE A 104 15.36 -2.09 -1.79
CA ILE A 104 16.49 -2.23 -0.87
C ILE A 104 16.06 -3.06 0.33
N GLN A 105 16.70 -4.23 0.53
CA GLN A 105 16.27 -5.20 1.52
C GLN A 105 16.28 -4.66 2.96
N PRO A 106 17.30 -3.96 3.47
CA PRO A 106 17.27 -3.35 4.79
C PRO A 106 16.09 -2.41 5.03
N ILE A 107 15.70 -1.61 4.01
CA ILE A 107 14.54 -0.72 4.08
C ILE A 107 13.24 -1.54 4.18
N ARG A 108 13.12 -2.60 3.38
CA ARG A 108 11.96 -3.52 3.42
C ARG A 108 11.83 -4.17 4.79
N ASP A 109 12.92 -4.68 5.33
CA ASP A 109 12.93 -5.36 6.64
C ASP A 109 12.51 -4.40 7.75
N PHE A 110 13.05 -3.19 7.77
CA PHE A 110 12.68 -2.14 8.70
C PHE A 110 11.19 -1.78 8.62
N LEU A 111 10.68 -1.49 7.41
CA LEU A 111 9.28 -1.13 7.23
C LEU A 111 8.33 -2.29 7.51
N THR A 112 8.70 -3.52 7.11
CA THR A 112 7.91 -4.72 7.40
C THR A 112 7.79 -4.97 8.90
N ALA A 113 8.86 -4.77 9.66
CA ALA A 113 8.82 -4.88 11.11
C ALA A 113 7.84 -3.88 11.73
N GLN A 114 7.86 -2.62 11.29
CA GLN A 114 6.91 -1.59 11.75
C GLN A 114 5.46 -1.91 11.36
N MET A 115 5.22 -2.36 10.11
CA MET A 115 3.89 -2.77 9.66
C MET A 115 3.32 -3.88 10.55
N ARG A 116 4.12 -4.90 10.85
CA ARG A 116 3.71 -6.02 11.72
C ARG A 116 3.40 -5.56 13.14
N GLU A 117 4.15 -4.60 13.67
CA GLU A 117 3.88 -4.02 14.99
C GLU A 117 2.55 -3.24 14.99
N ILE A 118 2.28 -2.44 13.97
CA ILE A 118 1.01 -1.73 13.81
C ILE A 118 -0.16 -2.72 13.76
N ILE A 119 -0.04 -3.76 12.93
CA ILE A 119 -1.05 -4.82 12.79
C ILE A 119 -1.32 -5.50 14.14
N LYS A 120 -0.26 -5.86 14.85
CA LYS A 120 -0.35 -6.52 16.16
C LYS A 120 -1.02 -5.63 17.20
N ASN A 121 -0.68 -4.34 17.23
CA ASN A 121 -1.20 -3.39 18.21
C ASN A 121 -2.69 -3.06 17.95
N SER A 122 -3.10 -2.96 16.69
CA SER A 122 -4.50 -2.77 16.31
C SER A 122 -5.34 -4.04 16.55
N GLY A 123 -4.90 -5.18 16.08
CA GLY A 123 -5.63 -6.44 16.10
C GLY A 123 -6.86 -6.47 15.18
N ARG A 124 -7.38 -5.31 14.75
CA ARG A 124 -8.54 -5.18 13.85
C ARG A 124 -8.25 -4.14 12.76
N ILE A 125 -7.73 -4.57 11.60
CA ILE A 125 -7.15 -3.67 10.60
C ILE A 125 -7.29 -4.18 9.18
N VAL A 126 -7.47 -3.28 8.21
CA VAL A 126 -7.27 -3.53 6.78
C VAL A 126 -5.90 -2.98 6.38
N VAL A 127 -5.07 -3.84 5.79
CA VAL A 127 -3.71 -3.49 5.34
C VAL A 127 -3.63 -3.68 3.84
N GLU A 128 -3.13 -2.69 3.13
CA GLU A 128 -2.96 -2.78 1.69
C GLU A 128 -1.52 -2.57 1.23
N GLY A 129 -1.14 -3.24 0.12
CA GLY A 129 0.18 -3.09 -0.48
C GLY A 129 0.43 -3.95 -1.71
N ARG A 130 1.61 -4.60 -1.75
CA ARG A 130 2.06 -5.46 -2.85
C ARG A 130 2.43 -6.88 -2.41
N ASP A 131 2.78 -7.05 -1.15
CA ASP A 131 3.25 -8.31 -0.56
C ASP A 131 2.66 -8.53 0.84
N ILE A 132 1.49 -7.92 1.08
CA ILE A 132 0.82 -8.01 2.37
C ILE A 132 0.34 -9.43 2.61
N THR A 133 -0.28 -10.04 1.60
CA THR A 133 -0.87 -11.38 1.68
C THR A 133 0.16 -12.51 1.80
N THR A 134 1.44 -12.23 1.50
CA THR A 134 2.50 -13.26 1.43
C THR A 134 3.65 -13.00 2.38
N VAL A 135 3.98 -11.74 2.67
CA VAL A 135 5.14 -11.36 3.47
C VAL A 135 4.74 -10.67 4.77
N VAL A 136 3.93 -9.60 4.69
CA VAL A 136 3.64 -8.75 5.86
C VAL A 136 2.68 -9.45 6.82
N ALA A 137 1.55 -9.96 6.31
CA ALA A 137 0.48 -10.61 7.07
C ALA A 137 0.00 -11.91 6.40
N PRO A 138 0.86 -12.95 6.25
CA PRO A 138 0.51 -14.20 5.58
C PRO A 138 -0.58 -14.99 6.35
N ASP A 139 -0.76 -14.70 7.64
CA ASP A 139 -1.74 -15.34 8.51
C ASP A 139 -3.00 -14.50 8.72
N ALA A 140 -3.22 -13.46 7.88
CA ALA A 140 -4.42 -12.63 7.92
C ALA A 140 -5.68 -13.49 7.70
N GLN A 141 -6.78 -13.18 8.42
CA GLN A 141 -8.04 -13.91 8.36
C GLN A 141 -8.72 -13.81 7.00
N LEU A 142 -8.49 -12.72 6.27
CA LEU A 142 -8.86 -12.61 4.87
C LEU A 142 -7.67 -12.05 4.08
N ARG A 143 -7.33 -12.73 2.98
CA ARG A 143 -6.27 -12.31 2.06
C ARG A 143 -6.85 -12.17 0.67
N VAL A 144 -6.72 -10.98 0.07
CA VAL A 144 -7.32 -10.64 -1.22
C VAL A 144 -6.26 -10.10 -2.17
N LEU A 145 -6.25 -10.60 -3.41
CA LEU A 145 -5.55 -9.99 -4.52
C LEU A 145 -6.59 -9.27 -5.41
N LEU A 146 -6.58 -7.94 -5.37
CA LEU A 146 -7.49 -7.10 -6.13
C LEU A 146 -6.87 -6.72 -7.47
N VAL A 147 -7.46 -7.18 -8.57
CA VAL A 147 -6.98 -6.90 -9.93
C VAL A 147 -8.03 -6.13 -10.74
N ALA A 148 -7.57 -5.49 -11.81
CA ALA A 148 -8.42 -4.89 -12.82
C ALA A 148 -7.69 -4.87 -14.18
N ASP A 149 -8.46 -4.77 -15.25
CA ASP A 149 -7.96 -4.59 -16.61
C ASP A 149 -6.94 -3.42 -16.68
N PRO A 150 -5.77 -3.61 -17.33
CA PRO A 150 -4.73 -2.58 -17.40
C PRO A 150 -5.20 -1.24 -17.94
N GLN A 151 -6.08 -1.22 -18.96
CA GLN A 151 -6.59 0.04 -19.54
C GLN A 151 -7.49 0.77 -18.54
N LYS A 152 -8.31 0.02 -17.79
CA LYS A 152 -9.16 0.58 -16.73
C LYS A 152 -8.34 1.14 -15.57
N ARG A 153 -7.22 0.49 -15.22
CA ARG A 153 -6.30 0.99 -14.18
C ARG A 153 -5.64 2.31 -14.59
N VAL A 154 -5.17 2.41 -15.84
CA VAL A 154 -4.62 3.65 -16.40
C VAL A 154 -5.68 4.74 -16.40
N ALA A 155 -6.90 4.46 -16.87
CA ALA A 155 -8.01 5.42 -16.89
C ALA A 155 -8.37 5.92 -15.47
N ARG A 156 -8.46 5.01 -14.48
CA ARG A 156 -8.71 5.38 -13.07
C ARG A 156 -7.60 6.28 -12.51
N ARG A 157 -6.34 5.99 -12.83
CA ARG A 157 -5.21 6.81 -12.39
C ARG A 157 -5.20 8.17 -13.08
N ALA A 158 -5.48 8.23 -14.39
CA ALA A 158 -5.61 9.48 -15.12
C ALA A 158 -6.67 10.40 -14.49
N ALA A 159 -7.83 9.84 -14.13
CA ALA A 159 -8.89 10.60 -13.46
C ALA A 159 -8.48 11.15 -12.07
N GLN A 160 -7.55 10.50 -11.37
CA GLN A 160 -7.03 10.96 -10.07
C GLN A 160 -6.02 12.10 -10.20
N VAL A 161 -5.28 12.18 -11.32
CA VAL A 161 -4.21 13.16 -11.55
C VAL A 161 -4.58 14.20 -12.63
N ALA A 162 -5.85 14.34 -12.94
CA ALA A 162 -6.46 14.95 -14.13
C ALA A 162 -5.95 16.34 -14.58
N GLU A 163 -5.10 17.03 -13.80
CA GLU A 163 -4.55 18.32 -14.20
C GLU A 163 -2.99 18.37 -14.20
N ALA A 164 -2.33 17.27 -13.78
CA ALA A 164 -0.89 17.32 -13.46
C ALA A 164 0.02 16.46 -14.36
N ALA A 165 -0.49 15.55 -15.17
CA ALA A 165 0.32 14.65 -16.00
C ALA A 165 -0.37 14.26 -17.30
N ASP A 166 0.42 14.12 -18.39
CA ASP A 166 -0.05 13.56 -19.65
C ASP A 166 -0.28 12.04 -19.56
N LEU A 167 -0.97 11.49 -20.55
CA LEU A 167 -1.37 10.07 -20.57
C LEU A 167 -0.16 9.11 -20.60
N GLU A 168 0.95 9.52 -21.20
CA GLU A 168 2.18 8.73 -21.28
C GLU A 168 2.82 8.61 -19.90
N THR A 169 2.98 9.73 -19.18
CA THR A 169 3.45 9.76 -17.79
C THR A 169 2.55 8.92 -16.87
N VAL A 170 1.22 9.00 -17.02
CA VAL A 170 0.28 8.20 -16.23
C VAL A 170 0.45 6.71 -16.52
N THR A 171 0.60 6.34 -17.80
CA THR A 171 0.80 4.94 -18.20
C THR A 171 2.09 4.38 -17.61
N GLU A 172 3.18 5.13 -17.65
CA GLU A 172 4.45 4.73 -17.03
C GLU A 172 4.33 4.59 -15.51
N GLN A 173 3.63 5.50 -14.84
CA GLN A 173 3.35 5.41 -13.40
C GLN A 173 2.50 4.19 -13.01
N VAL A 174 1.70 3.63 -13.90
CA VAL A 174 0.87 2.44 -13.65
C VAL A 174 1.59 1.19 -14.11
N ILE A 175 1.94 1.09 -15.38
CA ILE A 175 2.50 -0.14 -16.00
C ILE A 175 3.98 -0.29 -15.66
N GLY A 176 4.79 0.75 -15.87
CA GLY A 176 6.23 0.70 -15.59
C GLY A 176 6.54 0.47 -14.11
N ARG A 177 5.69 1.02 -13.22
CA ARG A 177 5.82 0.76 -11.78
C ARG A 177 5.47 -0.68 -11.43
N ASP A 178 4.40 -1.25 -12.03
CA ASP A 178 4.04 -2.65 -11.79
C ASP A 178 5.13 -3.61 -12.31
N GLU A 179 5.78 -3.29 -13.42
CA GLU A 179 6.93 -4.04 -13.93
C GLU A 179 8.14 -3.96 -12.99
N ALA A 180 8.40 -2.79 -12.42
CA ALA A 180 9.48 -2.62 -11.44
C ALA A 180 9.19 -3.36 -10.12
N ASP A 181 7.96 -3.25 -9.61
CA ASP A 181 7.53 -3.89 -8.38
C ASP A 181 7.44 -5.42 -8.54
N SER A 182 7.09 -5.95 -9.73
CA SER A 182 6.99 -7.39 -10.02
C SER A 182 8.34 -8.12 -10.03
N LYS A 183 9.44 -7.38 -10.17
CA LYS A 183 10.80 -7.95 -10.04
C LYS A 183 11.16 -8.31 -8.60
N VAL A 184 10.43 -7.76 -7.64
CA VAL A 184 10.67 -7.92 -6.21
C VAL A 184 9.56 -8.72 -5.53
N ASN A 185 8.31 -8.60 -6.02
CA ASN A 185 7.12 -9.18 -5.41
C ASN A 185 6.23 -9.88 -6.44
N GLU A 186 5.75 -11.08 -6.15
CA GLU A 186 4.72 -11.74 -6.94
C GLU A 186 3.32 -11.29 -6.47
N PHE A 187 2.76 -10.25 -7.10
CA PHE A 187 1.40 -9.75 -6.81
C PHE A 187 0.48 -9.77 -8.04
N ILE A 188 0.83 -10.55 -9.06
CA ILE A 188 0.04 -10.70 -10.29
C ILE A 188 -0.82 -11.97 -10.23
N LYS A 189 -0.37 -12.98 -9.48
CA LYS A 189 -1.07 -14.24 -9.26
C LYS A 189 -1.35 -14.45 -7.79
N PRO A 190 -2.55 -14.96 -7.42
CA PRO A 190 -2.86 -15.23 -6.04
C PRO A 190 -2.00 -16.37 -5.50
N ALA A 191 -1.42 -16.19 -4.32
CA ALA A 191 -0.80 -17.26 -3.57
C ALA A 191 -1.87 -18.23 -3.01
N PRO A 192 -1.51 -19.44 -2.56
CA PRO A 192 -2.48 -20.35 -1.94
C PRO A 192 -3.25 -19.70 -0.80
N GLY A 193 -4.59 -19.81 -0.85
CA GLY A 193 -5.50 -19.23 0.14
C GLY A 193 -5.67 -17.69 0.04
N VAL A 194 -5.23 -17.08 -1.06
CA VAL A 194 -5.52 -15.67 -1.39
C VAL A 194 -6.68 -15.62 -2.37
N GLU A 195 -7.74 -14.90 -2.03
CA GLU A 195 -8.91 -14.69 -2.88
C GLU A 195 -8.58 -13.73 -4.02
N LEU A 196 -8.79 -14.16 -5.26
CA LEU A 196 -8.65 -13.30 -6.43
C LEU A 196 -9.95 -12.56 -6.69
N LEU A 197 -9.91 -11.22 -6.68
CA LEU A 197 -11.05 -10.37 -7.00
C LEU A 197 -10.74 -9.47 -8.20
N ASP A 198 -11.35 -9.77 -9.33
CA ASP A 198 -11.34 -8.86 -10.49
C ASP A 198 -12.46 -7.84 -10.35
N ASN A 199 -12.08 -6.55 -10.31
CA ASN A 199 -13.01 -5.44 -10.18
C ASN A 199 -13.13 -4.59 -11.45
N SER A 200 -12.76 -5.14 -12.59
CA SER A 200 -12.76 -4.43 -13.87
C SER A 200 -14.11 -3.77 -14.17
N ASP A 201 -15.21 -4.47 -13.90
CA ASP A 201 -16.57 -4.06 -14.23
C ASP A 201 -17.42 -3.69 -12.99
N LEU A 202 -16.79 -3.59 -11.83
CA LEU A 202 -17.47 -3.29 -10.57
C LEU A 202 -17.30 -1.82 -10.18
N SER A 203 -18.35 -1.24 -9.60
CA SER A 203 -18.26 0.02 -8.87
C SER A 203 -17.49 -0.17 -7.55
N LEU A 204 -16.97 0.91 -7.01
CA LEU A 204 -16.27 0.87 -5.71
C LEU A 204 -17.14 0.25 -4.60
N GLN A 205 -18.44 0.59 -4.59
CA GLN A 205 -19.37 0.07 -3.60
C GLN A 205 -19.54 -1.44 -3.70
N GLU A 206 -19.70 -1.99 -4.91
CA GLU A 206 -19.81 -3.43 -5.14
C GLU A 206 -18.53 -4.19 -4.75
N VAL A 207 -17.37 -3.60 -5.03
CA VAL A 207 -16.08 -4.20 -4.61
C VAL A 207 -15.97 -4.25 -3.09
N ILE A 208 -16.31 -3.16 -2.39
CA ILE A 208 -16.31 -3.12 -0.93
C ILE A 208 -17.25 -4.20 -0.35
N GLU A 209 -18.46 -4.31 -0.88
CA GLU A 209 -19.44 -5.32 -0.42
C GLU A 209 -18.97 -6.76 -0.70
N LYS A 210 -18.34 -6.99 -1.86
CA LYS A 210 -17.73 -8.29 -2.15
C LYS A 210 -16.62 -8.65 -1.17
N VAL A 211 -15.71 -7.72 -0.87
CA VAL A 211 -14.64 -7.98 0.12
C VAL A 211 -15.24 -8.28 1.49
N ILE A 212 -16.24 -7.51 1.94
CA ILE A 212 -16.91 -7.74 3.22
C ILE A 212 -17.58 -9.12 3.24
N SER A 213 -18.21 -9.55 2.14
CA SER A 213 -18.85 -10.87 2.06
C SER A 213 -17.89 -12.05 2.15
N LEU A 214 -16.59 -11.83 1.92
CA LEU A 214 -15.54 -12.84 2.06
C LEU A 214 -15.01 -12.95 3.50
N VAL A 215 -15.33 -11.99 4.37
CA VAL A 215 -14.92 -12.05 5.78
C VAL A 215 -15.67 -13.18 6.47
N PRO A 216 -15.00 -14.08 7.22
CA PRO A 216 -15.67 -15.10 8.01
C PRO A 216 -16.73 -14.49 8.93
N GLY A 217 -17.96 -15.04 8.90
CA GLY A 217 -19.12 -14.43 9.56
C GLY A 217 -19.01 -14.34 11.09
N ASP A 218 -18.18 -15.16 11.70
CA ASP A 218 -17.87 -15.15 13.14
C ASP A 218 -16.90 -14.03 13.54
N LEU A 219 -16.33 -13.30 12.58
CA LEU A 219 -15.38 -12.19 12.80
C LEU A 219 -15.99 -10.79 12.51
N LEU A 220 -17.20 -10.77 11.94
CA LEU A 220 -17.97 -9.55 11.64
C LEU A 220 -18.62 -8.90 12.86
#